data_b6f2237a47f49152d727d7f4d671463b
#
_entry.id   b6f2237a47f49152d727d7f4d671463b
#
_cell.length_a   1.000
_cell.length_b   1.000
_cell.length_c   1.000
_cell.angle_alpha   90.00
_cell.angle_beta   90.00
_cell.angle_gamma   90.00
#
_symmetry.space_group_name_H-M   'P 1'
#
loop_
_entity.id
_entity.type
_entity.pdbx_description
1 polymer ?
#
loop_
_entity_poly.entity_id
_entity_poly.type
_entity_poly.pdbx_seq_one_letter_code
_entity_poly.pdbx_strand_id
1 'polypeptide(L)'
;MVFTCGPSAGCRPGWIALGTVLGVLCSAPANAQAQAAPNSRLFANDGGMVLNFIKPDKTADFEEVMAKLKEGLMKSTKPERKEQAAGWRVFKSPEMAGANHLYVFVIYPAVKGADYQISNIIAEAFPTEANAILQKYADAYAQGMNIVNLNLLQDLGK
;
A
#
# COMPACT_ATOMS: atom_id res chain seq x y z
N MET A 1 -25.42 44.73 32.62
CA MET A 1 -24.39 45.43 33.39
C MET A 1 -23.15 45.45 32.55
N VAL A 2 -22.93 46.34 31.78
CA VAL A 2 -22.38 47.69 31.60
C VAL A 2 -21.24 47.97 32.58
N PHE A 3 -20.06 48.23 32.04
CA PHE A 3 -19.05 49.22 32.43
C PHE A 3 -17.82 48.96 31.50
N THR A 4 -17.60 49.74 30.47
CA THR A 4 -17.01 51.08 30.24
C THR A 4 -15.60 51.25 30.71
N CYS A 5 -14.73 51.43 29.75
CA CYS A 5 -13.93 52.60 29.41
C CYS A 5 -12.72 52.96 30.26
N GLY A 6 -11.61 53.24 29.58
CA GLY A 6 -10.67 54.24 29.97
C GLY A 6 -9.29 54.17 29.29
N PRO A 7 -8.89 55.23 28.58
CA PRO A 7 -7.63 55.29 27.86
C PRO A 7 -6.58 56.08 28.63
N SER A 8 -5.30 55.78 28.40
CA SER A 8 -4.26 56.77 28.56
C SER A 8 -3.00 56.51 27.74
N ALA A 9 -2.72 57.53 27.03
CA ALA A 9 -1.58 57.74 26.14
C ALA A 9 -0.24 57.75 26.86
N GLY A 10 0.80 57.39 26.14
CA GLY A 10 2.18 57.53 26.53
C GLY A 10 3.15 57.33 25.38
N CYS A 11 3.27 58.36 24.55
CA CYS A 11 4.38 58.50 23.57
C CYS A 11 5.69 58.74 24.27
N ARG A 12 6.75 58.03 23.89
CA ARG A 12 8.11 58.57 23.86
C ARG A 12 9.03 57.76 22.93
N PRO A 13 9.85 58.47 22.14
CA PRO A 13 10.69 57.91 21.08
C PRO A 13 12.12 57.60 21.52
N GLY A 14 12.76 56.78 20.75
CA GLY A 14 14.21 56.81 20.61
C GLY A 14 14.93 55.57 21.16
N TRP A 15 15.50 54.83 20.29
CA TRP A 15 16.95 54.68 20.11
C TRP A 15 17.20 53.54 19.15
N ILE A 16 17.82 53.90 18.05
CA ILE A 16 18.34 53.01 17.03
C ILE A 16 19.49 52.23 17.64
N ALA A 17 19.37 50.92 17.68
CA ALA A 17 20.51 50.04 17.87
C ALA A 17 20.56 49.05 16.69
N LEU A 18 21.52 49.31 15.82
CA LEU A 18 21.88 48.45 14.71
C LEU A 18 22.54 47.18 15.26
N GLY A 19 21.75 46.10 15.37
CA GLY A 19 22.25 44.79 15.77
C GLY A 19 22.20 43.84 14.59
N THR A 20 23.35 43.62 13.96
CA THR A 20 23.55 42.63 12.90
C THR A 20 23.44 41.24 13.52
N VAL A 21 22.30 40.58 13.43
CA VAL A 21 22.17 39.19 13.81
C VAL A 21 22.48 38.33 12.59
N LEU A 22 23.66 37.71 12.64
CA LEU A 22 24.12 36.71 11.69
C LEU A 22 23.29 35.45 11.93
N GLY A 23 22.21 35.27 11.16
CA GLY A 23 21.35 34.07 11.21
C GLY A 23 22.09 32.91 10.58
N VAL A 24 22.57 31.98 11.42
CA VAL A 24 23.04 30.66 11.00
C VAL A 24 21.82 29.87 10.57
N LEU A 25 21.64 29.71 9.26
CA LEU A 25 20.68 28.79 8.67
C LEU A 25 21.17 27.36 8.94
N CYS A 26 20.67 26.75 10.03
CA CYS A 26 20.73 25.31 10.25
C CYS A 26 19.79 24.64 9.24
N SER A 27 20.35 24.22 8.10
CA SER A 27 19.67 23.30 7.18
C SER A 27 19.62 21.92 7.83
N ALA A 28 18.51 21.59 8.47
CA ALA A 28 18.24 20.21 8.90
C ALA A 28 18.06 19.35 7.65
N PRO A 29 18.73 18.18 7.55
CA PRO A 29 18.44 17.25 6.47
C PRO A 29 16.98 16.78 6.63
N ALA A 30 16.14 17.11 5.66
CA ALA A 30 14.81 16.52 5.54
C ALA A 30 15.01 15.03 5.25
N ASN A 31 14.92 14.19 6.27
CA ASN A 31 14.71 12.76 6.08
C ASN A 31 13.36 12.60 5.39
N ALA A 32 13.39 12.50 4.07
CA ALA A 32 12.25 12.05 3.29
C ALA A 32 12.03 10.57 3.62
N GLN A 33 11.31 10.30 4.69
CA GLN A 33 10.71 8.99 4.90
C GLN A 33 9.75 8.80 3.73
N ALA A 34 10.08 7.84 2.86
CA ALA A 34 9.19 7.40 1.82
C ALA A 34 7.89 6.94 2.50
N GLN A 35 6.89 7.80 2.47
CA GLN A 35 5.57 7.54 3.05
C GLN A 35 4.95 6.45 2.19
N ALA A 36 4.72 5.27 2.77
CA ALA A 36 4.03 4.18 2.09
C ALA A 36 2.73 4.71 1.50
N ALA A 37 2.44 4.36 0.24
CA ALA A 37 1.20 4.76 -0.41
C ALA A 37 0.00 4.40 0.50
N PRO A 38 -1.05 5.23 0.59
CA PRO A 38 -2.11 5.09 1.60
C PRO A 38 -2.87 3.76 1.57
N ASN A 39 -2.67 2.92 0.55
CA ASN A 39 -3.27 1.58 0.43
C ASN A 39 -2.21 0.51 0.10
N SER A 40 -0.98 0.63 0.62
CA SER A 40 0.06 -0.38 0.39
C SER A 40 -0.19 -1.64 1.24
N ARG A 41 0.14 -2.81 0.68
CA ARG A 41 0.13 -4.10 1.39
C ARG A 41 1.55 -4.60 1.55
N LEU A 42 2.07 -4.47 2.76
CA LEU A 42 3.43 -4.89 3.12
C LEU A 42 3.36 -6.12 4.01
N PHE A 43 4.24 -7.08 3.77
CA PHE A 43 4.47 -8.21 4.67
C PHE A 43 5.76 -7.95 5.45
N ALA A 44 5.61 -7.71 6.76
CA ALA A 44 6.76 -7.52 7.65
C ALA A 44 7.43 -8.86 8.03
N ASN A 45 6.67 -9.95 7.94
CA ASN A 45 7.05 -11.32 8.30
C ASN A 45 7.72 -12.06 7.13
N ASP A 46 8.05 -13.34 7.31
CA ASP A 46 8.74 -14.13 6.29
C ASP A 46 7.86 -14.41 5.07
N GLY A 47 6.55 -14.40 5.27
CA GLY A 47 5.56 -14.59 4.23
C GLY A 47 4.18 -14.11 4.62
N GLY A 48 3.23 -14.40 3.75
CA GLY A 48 1.83 -14.11 3.99
C GLY A 48 0.92 -15.03 3.19
N MET A 49 -0.33 -15.12 3.64
CA MET A 49 -1.39 -15.80 2.93
C MET A 49 -2.61 -14.87 2.84
N VAL A 50 -3.28 -14.88 1.69
CA VAL A 50 -4.51 -14.11 1.50
C VAL A 50 -5.59 -15.05 1.00
N LEU A 51 -6.69 -15.12 1.72
CA LEU A 51 -7.87 -15.89 1.36
C LEU A 51 -8.86 -14.95 0.66
N ASN A 52 -9.22 -15.27 -0.58
CA ASN A 52 -10.08 -14.47 -1.43
C ASN A 52 -11.35 -15.27 -1.74
N PHE A 53 -12.51 -14.71 -1.40
CA PHE A 53 -13.82 -15.34 -1.58
C PHE A 53 -14.48 -14.71 -2.81
N ILE A 54 -14.54 -15.48 -3.91
CA ILE A 54 -14.93 -14.99 -5.23
C ILE A 54 -16.32 -15.55 -5.58
N LYS A 55 -17.19 -14.68 -6.10
CA LYS A 55 -18.53 -15.05 -6.57
C LYS A 55 -18.42 -16.12 -7.69
N PRO A 56 -19.31 -17.12 -7.74
CA PRO A 56 -19.25 -18.19 -8.74
C PRO A 56 -19.32 -17.69 -10.19
N ASP A 57 -20.10 -16.66 -10.44
CA ASP A 57 -20.29 -16.05 -11.77
C ASP A 57 -19.15 -15.08 -12.17
N LYS A 58 -18.19 -14.82 -11.27
CA LYS A 58 -17.08 -13.87 -11.44
C LYS A 58 -15.69 -14.51 -11.44
N THR A 59 -15.62 -15.82 -11.47
CA THR A 59 -14.32 -16.54 -11.46
C THR A 59 -13.48 -16.21 -12.68
N ALA A 60 -14.10 -16.12 -13.87
CA ALA A 60 -13.39 -15.78 -15.10
C ALA A 60 -12.81 -14.35 -15.05
N ASP A 61 -13.60 -13.37 -14.57
CA ASP A 61 -13.14 -11.99 -14.39
C ASP A 61 -11.95 -11.93 -13.42
N PHE A 62 -12.03 -12.66 -12.31
CA PHE A 62 -10.94 -12.73 -11.33
C PHE A 62 -9.67 -13.37 -11.92
N GLU A 63 -9.80 -14.48 -12.63
CA GLU A 63 -8.67 -15.17 -13.28
C GLU A 63 -8.01 -14.31 -14.36
N GLU A 64 -8.80 -13.53 -15.13
CA GLU A 64 -8.27 -12.54 -16.06
C GLU A 64 -7.43 -11.48 -15.34
N VAL A 65 -7.91 -10.96 -14.21
CA VAL A 65 -7.15 -10.00 -13.39
C VAL A 65 -5.86 -10.62 -12.88
N MET A 66 -5.87 -11.90 -12.48
CA MET A 66 -4.64 -12.60 -12.05
C MET A 66 -3.64 -12.78 -13.20
N ALA A 67 -4.12 -13.00 -14.41
CA ALA A 67 -3.26 -13.03 -15.60
C ALA A 67 -2.62 -11.64 -15.87
N LYS A 68 -3.40 -10.57 -15.75
CA LYS A 68 -2.91 -9.19 -15.85
C LYS A 68 -1.91 -8.84 -14.73
N LEU A 69 -2.16 -9.30 -13.50
CA LEU A 69 -1.22 -9.13 -12.39
C LEU A 69 0.13 -9.80 -12.69
N LYS A 70 0.12 -11.05 -13.16
CA LYS A 70 1.34 -11.76 -13.60
C LYS A 70 2.07 -10.99 -14.69
N GLU A 71 1.35 -10.54 -15.71
CA GLU A 71 1.91 -9.74 -16.81
C GLU A 71 2.55 -8.45 -16.29
N GLY A 72 1.86 -7.73 -15.40
CA GLY A 72 2.35 -6.49 -14.78
C GLY A 72 3.62 -6.68 -13.99
N LEU A 73 3.69 -7.73 -13.16
CA LEU A 73 4.88 -8.07 -12.38
C LEU A 73 6.07 -8.40 -13.30
N MET A 74 5.84 -9.13 -14.38
CA MET A 74 6.91 -9.56 -15.31
C MET A 74 7.41 -8.42 -16.20
N LYS A 75 6.54 -7.48 -16.60
CA LYS A 75 6.88 -6.31 -17.41
C LYS A 75 7.56 -5.20 -16.64
N SER A 76 7.43 -5.18 -15.33
CA SER A 76 7.98 -4.11 -14.48
C SER A 76 9.50 -4.02 -14.63
N THR A 77 9.99 -2.79 -14.68
CA THR A 77 11.42 -2.48 -14.67
C THR A 77 12.01 -2.53 -13.25
N LYS A 78 11.14 -2.58 -12.22
CA LYS A 78 11.57 -2.67 -10.82
C LYS A 78 11.99 -4.10 -10.50
N PRO A 79 13.24 -4.34 -10.04
CA PRO A 79 13.72 -5.67 -9.75
C PRO A 79 12.88 -6.40 -8.69
N GLU A 80 12.40 -5.66 -7.70
CA GLU A 80 11.54 -6.16 -6.62
C GLU A 80 10.25 -6.82 -7.13
N ARG A 81 9.68 -6.36 -8.26
CA ARG A 81 8.46 -6.95 -8.86
C ARG A 81 8.70 -8.38 -9.35
N LYS A 82 9.87 -8.64 -9.92
CA LYS A 82 10.26 -9.99 -10.36
C LYS A 82 10.51 -10.92 -9.16
N GLU A 83 11.11 -10.38 -8.10
CA GLU A 83 11.30 -11.13 -6.85
C GLU A 83 9.95 -11.44 -6.20
N GLN A 84 9.02 -10.49 -6.15
CA GLN A 84 7.64 -10.72 -5.70
C GLN A 84 6.97 -11.83 -6.51
N ALA A 85 7.06 -11.79 -7.84
CA ALA A 85 6.49 -12.81 -8.71
C ALA A 85 7.06 -14.20 -8.42
N ALA A 86 8.37 -14.29 -8.13
CA ALA A 86 9.02 -15.55 -7.80
C ALA A 86 8.48 -16.20 -6.51
N GLY A 87 8.14 -15.38 -5.50
CA GLY A 87 7.59 -15.85 -4.21
C GLY A 87 6.06 -15.94 -4.16
N TRP A 88 5.33 -15.45 -5.15
CA TRP A 88 3.87 -15.34 -5.12
C TRP A 88 3.19 -16.46 -5.90
N ARG A 89 2.33 -17.24 -5.22
CA ARG A 89 1.54 -18.33 -5.81
C ARG A 89 0.07 -18.05 -5.61
N VAL A 90 -0.73 -18.33 -6.63
CA VAL A 90 -2.20 -18.25 -6.59
C VAL A 90 -2.76 -19.65 -6.77
N PHE A 91 -3.53 -20.10 -5.81
CA PHE A 91 -4.22 -21.39 -5.82
C PHE A 91 -5.72 -21.16 -5.89
N LYS A 92 -6.43 -22.02 -6.62
CA LYS A 92 -7.87 -22.15 -6.59
C LYS A 92 -8.21 -23.41 -5.80
N SER A 93 -9.01 -23.31 -4.75
CA SER A 93 -9.50 -24.49 -4.05
C SER A 93 -10.50 -25.25 -4.93
N PRO A 94 -10.43 -26.57 -5.00
CA PRO A 94 -11.49 -27.37 -5.62
C PRO A 94 -12.78 -27.35 -4.79
N GLU A 95 -12.68 -27.14 -3.47
CA GLU A 95 -13.82 -27.04 -2.59
C GLU A 95 -14.36 -25.62 -2.53
N MET A 96 -15.68 -25.51 -2.41
CA MET A 96 -16.35 -24.24 -2.19
C MET A 96 -16.19 -23.78 -0.73
N ALA A 97 -16.00 -22.49 -0.52
CA ALA A 97 -16.06 -21.87 0.80
C ALA A 97 -17.44 -21.22 1.00
N GLY A 98 -18.39 -22.00 1.53
CA GLY A 98 -19.80 -21.65 1.52
C GLY A 98 -20.35 -21.62 0.10
N ALA A 99 -20.91 -20.48 -0.33
CA ALA A 99 -21.44 -20.30 -1.68
C ALA A 99 -20.38 -19.72 -2.68
N ASN A 100 -19.11 -19.57 -2.26
CA ASN A 100 -18.10 -18.86 -3.03
C ASN A 100 -16.92 -19.78 -3.38
N HIS A 101 -16.23 -19.46 -4.48
CA HIS A 101 -14.94 -20.06 -4.77
C HIS A 101 -13.85 -19.44 -3.89
N LEU A 102 -12.95 -20.28 -3.38
CA LEU A 102 -11.82 -19.84 -2.58
C LEU A 102 -10.55 -19.80 -3.46
N TYR A 103 -9.94 -18.63 -3.52
CA TYR A 103 -8.59 -18.45 -4.07
C TYR A 103 -7.64 -18.09 -2.95
N VAL A 104 -6.50 -18.76 -2.91
CA VAL A 104 -5.49 -18.58 -1.87
C VAL A 104 -4.22 -18.04 -2.50
N PHE A 105 -3.80 -16.86 -2.06
CA PHE A 105 -2.47 -16.38 -2.36
C PHE A 105 -1.51 -16.86 -1.28
N VAL A 106 -0.42 -17.44 -1.70
CA VAL A 106 0.70 -17.79 -0.83
C VAL A 106 1.90 -16.98 -1.29
N ILE A 107 2.45 -16.21 -0.37
CA ILE A 107 3.60 -15.34 -0.59
C ILE A 107 4.72 -15.82 0.31
N TYR A 108 5.72 -16.48 -0.27
CA TYR A 108 6.89 -16.97 0.45
C TYR A 108 8.06 -17.25 -0.51
N PRO A 109 9.28 -16.72 -0.20
CA PRO A 109 9.53 -15.69 0.79
C PRO A 109 8.90 -14.34 0.38
N ALA A 110 8.50 -13.53 1.37
CA ALA A 110 8.04 -12.18 1.10
C ALA A 110 9.23 -11.23 0.92
N VAL A 111 9.16 -10.37 -0.10
CA VAL A 111 10.15 -9.30 -0.31
C VAL A 111 9.87 -8.19 0.68
N LYS A 112 10.79 -7.94 1.59
CA LYS A 112 10.61 -6.96 2.67
C LYS A 112 10.46 -5.55 2.11
N GLY A 113 9.45 -4.84 2.59
CA GLY A 113 9.17 -3.47 2.17
C GLY A 113 8.52 -3.33 0.79
N ALA A 114 8.37 -4.43 0.05
CA ALA A 114 7.70 -4.40 -1.24
C ALA A 114 6.18 -4.40 -1.10
N ASP A 115 5.52 -3.61 -1.95
CA ASP A 115 4.05 -3.47 -1.93
C ASP A 115 3.38 -4.57 -2.76
N TYR A 116 2.59 -5.40 -2.10
CA TYR A 116 1.78 -6.49 -2.67
C TYR A 116 0.33 -6.08 -2.97
N GLN A 117 0.02 -4.78 -2.91
CA GLN A 117 -1.32 -4.30 -3.25
C GLN A 117 -1.56 -4.40 -4.76
N ILE A 118 -2.51 -5.25 -5.15
CA ILE A 118 -2.82 -5.53 -6.56
C ILE A 118 -3.20 -4.25 -7.32
N SER A 119 -3.99 -3.36 -6.70
CA SER A 119 -4.38 -2.11 -7.34
C SER A 119 -3.18 -1.24 -7.72
N ASN A 120 -2.16 -1.18 -6.88
CA ASN A 120 -0.97 -0.38 -7.14
C ASN A 120 -0.12 -1.00 -8.26
N ILE A 121 -0.01 -2.34 -8.28
CA ILE A 121 0.73 -3.06 -9.32
C ILE A 121 0.04 -2.92 -10.68
N ILE A 122 -1.28 -3.07 -10.72
CA ILE A 122 -2.08 -2.91 -11.95
C ILE A 122 -2.03 -1.46 -12.46
N ALA A 123 -2.17 -0.47 -11.58
CA ALA A 123 -2.09 0.93 -11.96
C ALA A 123 -0.69 1.31 -12.49
N GLU A 124 0.36 0.72 -11.93
CA GLU A 124 1.75 0.89 -12.40
C GLU A 124 1.95 0.28 -13.80
N ALA A 125 1.44 -0.93 -14.01
CA ALA A 125 1.70 -1.70 -15.23
C ALA A 125 0.77 -1.31 -16.41
N PHE A 126 -0.46 -0.89 -16.11
CA PHE A 126 -1.52 -0.64 -17.10
C PHE A 126 -2.27 0.67 -16.82
N PRO A 127 -1.60 1.83 -16.84
CA PRO A 127 -2.20 3.08 -16.38
C PRO A 127 -3.48 3.49 -17.12
N THR A 128 -3.62 3.10 -18.41
CA THR A 128 -4.81 3.40 -19.23
C THR A 128 -5.96 2.41 -19.03
N GLU A 129 -5.67 1.18 -18.63
CA GLU A 129 -6.66 0.11 -18.44
C GLU A 129 -6.98 -0.15 -16.97
N ALA A 130 -6.22 0.47 -16.04
CA ALA A 130 -6.27 0.17 -14.62
C ALA A 130 -7.69 0.22 -14.04
N ASN A 131 -8.45 1.25 -14.36
CA ASN A 131 -9.80 1.41 -13.83
C ASN A 131 -10.73 0.25 -14.23
N ALA A 132 -10.68 -0.20 -15.50
CA ALA A 132 -11.51 -1.30 -15.98
C ALA A 132 -11.10 -2.63 -15.33
N ILE A 133 -9.79 -2.89 -15.21
CA ILE A 133 -9.25 -4.10 -14.58
C ILE A 133 -9.62 -4.13 -13.09
N LEU A 134 -9.45 -3.00 -12.38
CA LEU A 134 -9.73 -2.91 -10.95
C LEU A 134 -11.22 -2.96 -10.64
N GLN A 135 -12.08 -2.50 -11.54
CA GLN A 135 -13.53 -2.67 -11.40
C GLN A 135 -13.90 -4.16 -11.46
N LYS A 136 -13.39 -4.93 -12.46
CA LYS A 136 -13.57 -6.38 -12.51
C LYS A 136 -13.08 -7.07 -11.24
N TYR A 137 -11.90 -6.65 -10.74
CA TYR A 137 -11.33 -7.17 -9.51
C TYR A 137 -12.23 -6.95 -8.31
N ALA A 138 -12.73 -5.73 -8.11
CA ALA A 138 -13.62 -5.39 -7.00
C ALA A 138 -14.96 -6.13 -7.10
N ASP A 139 -15.55 -6.19 -8.30
CA ASP A 139 -16.84 -6.83 -8.55
C ASP A 139 -16.81 -8.35 -8.35
N ALA A 140 -15.63 -8.96 -8.47
CA ALA A 140 -15.46 -10.41 -8.31
C ALA A 140 -15.61 -10.87 -6.85
N TYR A 141 -15.34 -10.01 -5.88
CA TYR A 141 -15.41 -10.39 -4.47
C TYR A 141 -16.85 -10.52 -3.97
N ALA A 142 -17.13 -11.64 -3.30
CA ALA A 142 -18.40 -11.86 -2.59
C ALA A 142 -18.37 -11.18 -1.20
N GLN A 143 -17.19 -11.14 -0.60
CA GLN A 143 -16.92 -10.52 0.69
C GLN A 143 -15.44 -10.07 0.72
N GLY A 144 -15.02 -9.41 1.78
CA GLY A 144 -13.63 -9.01 1.94
C GLY A 144 -12.66 -10.20 1.94
N MET A 145 -11.38 -9.92 1.87
CA MET A 145 -10.31 -10.90 1.94
C MET A 145 -9.78 -11.05 3.37
N ASN A 146 -9.31 -12.25 3.73
CA ASN A 146 -8.63 -12.51 4.98
C ASN A 146 -7.12 -12.57 4.72
N ILE A 147 -6.35 -11.78 5.48
CA ILE A 147 -4.89 -11.71 5.36
C ILE A 147 -4.28 -12.32 6.61
N VAL A 148 -3.33 -13.23 6.41
CA VAL A 148 -2.58 -13.90 7.47
C VAL A 148 -1.10 -13.66 7.24
N ASN A 149 -0.42 -13.10 8.23
CA ASN A 149 1.04 -13.00 8.23
C ASN A 149 1.65 -14.32 8.72
N LEU A 150 2.73 -14.76 8.07
CA LEU A 150 3.37 -16.03 8.35
C LEU A 150 4.84 -15.83 8.76
N ASN A 151 5.23 -16.46 9.86
CA ASN A 151 6.63 -16.65 10.23
C ASN A 151 7.01 -18.10 9.96
N LEU A 152 8.15 -18.31 9.35
CA LEU A 152 8.69 -19.66 9.17
C LEU A 152 9.11 -20.21 10.53
N LEU A 153 8.45 -21.25 10.97
CA LEU A 153 8.85 -21.97 12.18
C LEU A 153 9.96 -23.00 11.87
N GLN A 154 9.77 -23.78 10.81
CA GLN A 154 10.68 -24.83 10.41
C GLN A 154 10.52 -25.16 8.93
N ASP A 155 11.63 -25.35 8.24
CA ASP A 155 11.67 -25.92 6.89
C ASP A 155 12.00 -27.41 6.99
N LEU A 156 11.00 -28.25 6.75
CA LEU A 156 11.18 -29.71 6.89
C LEU A 156 11.97 -30.36 5.74
N GLY A 157 12.27 -29.58 4.68
CA GLY A 157 13.04 -30.02 3.53
C GLY A 157 14.53 -29.67 3.58
N LYS A 158 14.98 -29.03 4.68
CA LYS A 158 16.37 -28.61 4.90
C LYS A 158 16.86 -29.06 6.24
#